data_d5650b5177b856413da26c082aa92c41
#
_entry.id   d5650b5177b856413da26c082aa92c41
#
_cell.length_a   1.000
_cell.length_b   1.000
_cell.length_c   1.000
_cell.angle_alpha   90.00
_cell.angle_beta   90.00
_cell.angle_gamma   90.00
#
_symmetry.space_group_name_H-M   'P 1'
#
loop_
_entity.id
_entity.type
_entity.pdbx_description
1 polymer ?
#
loop_
_entity_poly.entity_id
_entity_poly.type
_entity_poly.pdbx_seq_one_letter_code
_entity_poly.pdbx_strand_id
1 'polypeptide(L)'
;MNKYITLFALATLANIECEAQPNVAVPRLVVGITVDQLNSDDMEQFAALYGNGGFKRLLREGVVYENAQYDFAPVNLASATTAIVTGASPTDNGITAERWISRETLRPVGCTFDKKFFVSPNNVMASTIGDEMKMASNGNALVFSVAANQDAAVLQGGHAANGVFWIDDATRTWKTSAFYPRSAQTWLDTYQRMPGQDT
;
A
#
# COMPACT_ATOMS: atom_id res chain seq x y z
N MET A 1 54.69 -30.83 6.93
CA MET A 1 54.60 -29.48 6.30
C MET A 1 53.18 -29.11 5.88
N ASN A 2 52.29 -30.07 5.62
CA ASN A 2 50.92 -29.75 5.11
C ASN A 2 49.88 -29.32 6.14
N LYS A 3 50.04 -29.61 7.44
CA LYS A 3 49.08 -29.24 8.48
C LYS A 3 49.06 -27.74 8.81
N TYR A 4 50.17 -27.07 8.69
CA TYR A 4 50.27 -25.63 8.98
C TYR A 4 49.76 -24.77 7.82
N ILE A 5 49.87 -25.26 6.58
CA ILE A 5 49.31 -24.57 5.40
C ILE A 5 47.78 -24.57 5.43
N THR A 6 47.17 -25.68 5.88
CA THR A 6 45.71 -25.78 6.02
C THR A 6 45.19 -24.88 7.12
N LEU A 7 45.92 -24.73 8.23
CA LEU A 7 45.52 -23.85 9.32
C LEU A 7 45.64 -22.36 8.94
N PHE A 8 46.64 -21.99 8.11
CA PHE A 8 46.81 -20.63 7.64
C PHE A 8 45.76 -20.26 6.60
N ALA A 9 45.36 -21.18 5.73
CA ALA A 9 44.27 -20.97 4.76
C ALA A 9 42.89 -20.84 5.46
N LEU A 10 42.67 -21.51 6.59
CA LEU A 10 41.43 -21.38 7.38
C LEU A 10 41.38 -20.06 8.15
N ALA A 11 42.52 -19.53 8.60
CA ALA A 11 42.58 -18.24 9.29
C ALA A 11 42.38 -17.03 8.37
N THR A 12 42.71 -17.12 7.07
CA THR A 12 42.49 -16.05 6.09
C THR A 12 41.04 -15.99 5.60
N LEU A 13 40.27 -17.07 5.71
CA LEU A 13 38.84 -17.08 5.37
C LEU A 13 37.94 -16.47 6.49
N ALA A 14 38.47 -16.26 7.69
CA ALA A 14 37.74 -15.68 8.81
C ALA A 14 37.69 -14.14 8.81
N ASN A 15 38.36 -13.47 7.89
CA ASN A 15 38.33 -12.02 7.75
C ASN A 15 37.45 -11.57 6.57
N ILE A 16 36.34 -12.26 6.28
CA ILE A 16 35.27 -11.65 5.51
C ILE A 16 34.60 -10.67 6.49
N GLU A 17 35.07 -9.44 6.48
CA GLU A 17 34.38 -8.34 7.12
C GLU A 17 33.00 -8.29 6.47
N CYS A 18 31.99 -8.73 7.20
CA CYS A 18 30.61 -8.44 6.88
C CYS A 18 30.48 -6.92 7.03
N GLU A 19 30.67 -6.18 5.94
CA GLU A 19 30.33 -4.75 5.93
C GLU A 19 28.89 -4.65 6.37
N ALA A 20 28.70 -4.22 7.61
CA ALA A 20 27.37 -3.88 8.11
C ALA A 20 26.83 -2.83 7.12
N GLN A 21 25.70 -3.16 6.50
CA GLN A 21 25.01 -2.20 5.63
C GLN A 21 24.94 -0.86 6.37
N PRO A 22 25.26 0.26 5.69
CA PRO A 22 25.20 1.56 6.33
C PRO A 22 23.83 1.68 6.99
N ASN A 23 23.81 2.08 8.25
CA ASN A 23 22.59 2.24 9.04
C ASN A 23 21.76 3.36 8.40
N VAL A 24 21.04 3.00 7.33
CA VAL A 24 20.13 3.92 6.66
C VAL A 24 19.05 4.22 7.68
N ALA A 25 18.98 5.46 8.12
CA ALA A 25 17.98 5.90 9.07
C ALA A 25 16.59 5.54 8.53
N VAL A 26 15.92 4.61 9.20
CA VAL A 26 14.58 4.17 8.83
C VAL A 26 13.64 5.38 8.94
N PRO A 27 12.87 5.73 7.92
CA PRO A 27 11.97 6.86 7.99
C PRO A 27 10.93 6.63 9.10
N ARG A 28 10.70 7.67 9.91
CA ARG A 28 9.73 7.62 11.01
C ARG A 28 8.28 7.71 10.53
N LEU A 29 8.07 8.26 9.35
CA LEU A 29 6.76 8.41 8.71
C LEU A 29 6.94 8.19 7.21
N VAL A 30 6.09 7.36 6.63
CA VAL A 30 5.94 7.19 5.18
C VAL A 30 4.50 7.53 4.83
N VAL A 31 4.30 8.44 3.88
CA VAL A 31 2.98 8.83 3.38
C VAL A 31 2.91 8.47 1.90
N GLY A 32 2.07 7.50 1.55
CA GLY A 32 1.72 7.17 0.17
C GLY A 32 0.48 7.95 -0.25
N ILE A 33 0.55 8.69 -1.35
CA ILE A 33 -0.59 9.41 -1.92
C ILE A 33 -0.80 8.90 -3.33
N THR A 34 -1.95 8.28 -3.58
CA THR A 34 -2.36 7.81 -4.89
C THR A 34 -3.52 8.68 -5.37
N VAL A 35 -3.36 9.27 -6.55
CA VAL A 35 -4.41 10.07 -7.20
C VAL A 35 -4.81 9.34 -8.48
N ASP A 36 -6.02 8.77 -8.46
CA ASP A 36 -6.57 8.07 -9.62
C ASP A 36 -6.93 9.07 -10.73
N GLN A 37 -6.73 8.66 -11.98
CA GLN A 37 -7.04 9.43 -13.19
C GLN A 37 -6.29 10.78 -13.33
N LEU A 38 -5.25 11.03 -12.53
CA LEU A 38 -4.40 12.20 -12.73
C LEU A 38 -3.49 11.98 -13.94
N ASN A 39 -3.73 12.75 -14.99
CA ASN A 39 -2.91 12.71 -16.19
C ASN A 39 -1.64 13.58 -16.03
N SER A 40 -0.51 13.16 -16.57
CA SER A 40 0.72 13.95 -16.61
C SER A 40 0.51 15.29 -17.32
N ASP A 41 -0.27 15.30 -18.39
CA ASP A 41 -0.57 16.52 -19.15
C ASP A 41 -1.33 17.56 -18.32
N ASP A 42 -2.20 17.12 -17.39
CA ASP A 42 -2.89 18.01 -16.46
C ASP A 42 -1.93 18.71 -15.50
N MET A 43 -0.86 18.02 -15.11
CA MET A 43 0.17 18.60 -14.25
C MET A 43 0.89 19.77 -14.93
N GLU A 44 1.15 19.67 -16.24
CA GLU A 44 1.78 20.74 -17.02
C GLU A 44 0.78 21.84 -17.36
N GLN A 45 -0.41 21.48 -17.81
CA GLN A 45 -1.45 22.43 -18.22
C GLN A 45 -1.87 23.36 -17.08
N PHE A 46 -2.01 22.85 -15.87
CA PHE A 46 -2.41 23.61 -14.70
C PHE A 46 -1.25 24.15 -13.87
N ALA A 47 0.00 23.96 -14.29
CA ALA A 47 1.19 24.38 -13.54
C ALA A 47 1.19 25.84 -13.13
N ALA A 48 0.63 26.74 -13.95
CA ALA A 48 0.52 28.17 -13.65
C ALA A 48 -0.43 28.47 -12.47
N LEU A 49 -1.40 27.59 -12.21
CA LEU A 49 -2.38 27.76 -11.14
C LEU A 49 -1.91 27.19 -9.80
N TYR A 50 -0.85 26.38 -9.78
CA TYR A 50 -0.36 25.78 -8.54
C TYR A 50 0.34 26.84 -7.66
N GLY A 51 0.04 26.80 -6.36
CA GLY A 51 0.81 27.51 -5.36
C GLY A 51 2.23 26.96 -5.19
N ASN A 52 3.07 27.63 -4.40
CA ASN A 52 4.46 27.21 -4.18
C ASN A 52 4.61 25.94 -3.32
N GLY A 53 3.56 25.53 -2.63
CA GLY A 53 3.46 24.24 -1.93
C GLY A 53 2.96 23.13 -2.86
N GLY A 54 2.59 21.97 -2.31
CA GLY A 54 2.01 20.86 -3.05
C GLY A 54 2.87 20.42 -4.22
N PHE A 55 2.30 20.35 -5.42
CA PHE A 55 2.96 19.83 -6.63
C PHE A 55 4.26 20.55 -6.97
N LYS A 56 4.29 21.91 -6.93
CA LYS A 56 5.54 22.64 -7.21
C LYS A 56 6.66 22.30 -6.23
N ARG A 57 6.32 22.09 -4.96
CA ARG A 57 7.30 21.66 -3.96
C ARG A 57 7.80 20.25 -4.24
N LEU A 58 6.90 19.30 -4.53
CA LEU A 58 7.26 17.91 -4.84
C LEU A 58 8.15 17.83 -6.08
N LEU A 59 7.81 18.56 -7.14
CA LEU A 59 8.61 18.60 -8.38
C LEU A 59 10.01 19.22 -8.16
N ARG A 60 10.14 20.20 -7.26
CA ARG A 60 11.40 20.90 -7.00
C ARG A 60 12.32 20.13 -6.03
N GLU A 61 11.74 19.50 -5.01
CA GLU A 61 12.46 18.91 -3.86
C GLU A 61 12.49 17.38 -3.90
N GLY A 62 11.64 16.77 -4.71
CA GLY A 62 11.49 15.33 -4.83
C GLY A 62 12.22 14.74 -6.03
N VAL A 63 12.09 13.42 -6.19
CA VAL A 63 12.51 12.68 -7.39
C VAL A 63 11.28 12.43 -8.26
N VAL A 64 11.36 12.78 -9.54
CA VAL A 64 10.28 12.63 -10.52
C VAL A 64 10.63 11.50 -11.48
N TYR A 65 9.72 10.54 -11.65
CA TYR A 65 9.82 9.48 -12.64
C TYR A 65 8.86 9.79 -13.79
N GLU A 66 9.40 10.32 -14.88
CA GLU A 66 8.60 10.81 -16.03
C GLU A 66 8.01 9.68 -16.89
N ASN A 67 8.63 8.50 -16.87
CA ASN A 67 8.26 7.35 -17.72
C ASN A 67 7.84 6.12 -16.89
N ALA A 68 7.17 6.32 -15.76
CA ALA A 68 6.63 5.20 -15.00
C ALA A 68 5.44 4.58 -15.77
N GLN A 69 5.50 3.28 -16.03
CA GLN A 69 4.48 2.55 -16.78
C GLN A 69 4.14 1.24 -16.09
N TYR A 70 2.90 0.78 -16.25
CA TYR A 70 2.53 -0.57 -15.91
C TYR A 70 2.88 -1.52 -17.05
N ASP A 71 3.39 -2.70 -16.72
CA ASP A 71 3.77 -3.76 -17.67
C ASP A 71 2.63 -4.76 -17.93
N PHE A 72 1.40 -4.42 -17.53
CA PHE A 72 0.21 -5.27 -17.66
C PHE A 72 -1.00 -4.50 -18.21
N ALA A 73 -1.97 -5.26 -18.72
CA ALA A 73 -3.26 -4.74 -19.20
C ALA A 73 -4.38 -5.74 -18.87
N PRO A 74 -5.61 -5.27 -18.61
CA PRO A 74 -6.01 -3.86 -18.52
C PRO A 74 -5.57 -3.20 -17.22
N VAL A 75 -5.29 -1.89 -17.26
CA VAL A 75 -5.06 -1.07 -16.08
C VAL A 75 -6.39 -0.49 -15.62
N ASN A 76 -6.76 -0.71 -14.36
CA ASN A 76 -7.95 -0.17 -13.69
C ASN A 76 -7.60 0.18 -12.25
N LEU A 77 -8.53 0.83 -11.53
CA LEU A 77 -8.29 1.28 -10.15
C LEU A 77 -7.72 0.16 -9.25
N ALA A 78 -8.34 -1.03 -9.27
CA ALA A 78 -7.95 -2.12 -8.38
C ALA A 78 -6.58 -2.70 -8.77
N SER A 79 -6.34 -3.00 -10.06
CA SER A 79 -5.07 -3.58 -10.52
C SER A 79 -3.90 -2.60 -10.33
N ALA A 80 -4.11 -1.32 -10.66
CA ALA A 80 -3.09 -0.28 -10.50
C ALA A 80 -2.75 -0.04 -9.02
N THR A 81 -3.75 0.15 -8.18
CA THR A 81 -3.57 0.37 -6.74
C THR A 81 -2.82 -0.79 -6.10
N THR A 82 -3.24 -2.04 -6.40
CA THR A 82 -2.59 -3.21 -5.82
C THR A 82 -1.15 -3.36 -6.32
N ALA A 83 -0.89 -3.12 -7.61
CA ALA A 83 0.46 -3.19 -8.15
C ALA A 83 1.41 -2.16 -7.51
N ILE A 84 0.95 -0.93 -7.28
CA ILE A 84 1.74 0.11 -6.61
C ILE A 84 2.14 -0.31 -5.19
N VAL A 85 1.20 -0.86 -4.41
CA VAL A 85 1.46 -1.14 -3.00
C VAL A 85 2.11 -2.49 -2.74
N THR A 86 2.06 -3.42 -3.70
CA THR A 86 2.69 -4.74 -3.59
C THR A 86 4.00 -4.85 -4.37
N GLY A 87 4.21 -3.97 -5.36
CA GLY A 87 5.31 -4.11 -6.32
C GLY A 87 5.18 -5.33 -7.24
N ALA A 88 4.00 -5.97 -7.28
CA ALA A 88 3.75 -7.20 -8.01
C ALA A 88 2.68 -6.99 -9.10
N SER A 89 2.79 -7.72 -10.21
CA SER A 89 1.80 -7.68 -11.28
C SER A 89 0.47 -8.32 -10.84
N PRO A 90 -0.66 -8.06 -11.53
CA PRO A 90 -1.93 -8.71 -11.25
C PRO A 90 -1.88 -10.24 -11.31
N THR A 91 -0.96 -10.81 -12.08
CA THR A 91 -0.75 -12.26 -12.14
C THR A 91 -0.25 -12.82 -10.81
N ASP A 92 0.58 -12.06 -10.12
CA ASP A 92 1.23 -12.46 -8.87
C ASP A 92 0.44 -12.00 -7.65
N ASN A 93 -0.14 -10.80 -7.70
CA ASN A 93 -0.91 -10.25 -6.58
C ASN A 93 -2.39 -10.67 -6.56
N GLY A 94 -2.91 -11.29 -7.64
CA GLY A 94 -4.26 -11.83 -7.73
C GLY A 94 -5.36 -10.82 -8.07
N ILE A 95 -5.10 -9.53 -8.14
CA ILE A 95 -6.10 -8.49 -8.39
C ILE A 95 -6.03 -7.99 -9.84
N THR A 96 -6.84 -8.58 -10.69
CA THR A 96 -6.86 -8.27 -12.13
C THR A 96 -7.87 -7.19 -12.51
N ALA A 97 -8.93 -7.02 -11.70
CA ALA A 97 -10.00 -6.06 -11.95
C ALA A 97 -10.75 -5.74 -10.65
N GLU A 98 -11.58 -4.70 -10.68
CA GLU A 98 -12.49 -4.37 -9.56
C GLU A 98 -13.53 -5.46 -9.34
N ARG A 99 -13.93 -6.14 -10.41
CA ARG A 99 -14.89 -7.25 -10.38
C ARG A 99 -14.52 -8.33 -11.40
N TRP A 100 -14.78 -9.57 -11.04
CA TRP A 100 -14.67 -10.73 -11.95
C TRP A 100 -15.79 -11.73 -11.72
N ILE A 101 -15.93 -12.67 -12.62
CA ILE A 101 -16.87 -13.78 -12.46
C ILE A 101 -16.22 -14.85 -11.58
N SER A 102 -16.81 -15.13 -10.43
CA SER A 102 -16.40 -16.26 -9.58
C SER A 102 -16.62 -17.58 -10.32
N ARG A 103 -15.57 -18.41 -10.39
CA ARG A 103 -15.65 -19.73 -11.03
C ARG A 103 -16.54 -20.71 -10.24
N GLU A 104 -16.67 -20.50 -8.93
CA GLU A 104 -17.49 -21.36 -8.06
C GLU A 104 -18.98 -21.05 -8.24
N THR A 105 -19.35 -19.77 -8.28
CA THR A 105 -20.75 -19.33 -8.24
C THR A 105 -21.28 -18.85 -9.57
N LEU A 106 -20.41 -18.65 -10.56
CA LEU A 106 -20.69 -18.04 -11.87
C LEU A 106 -21.36 -16.66 -11.75
N ARG A 107 -21.09 -15.94 -10.65
CA ARG A 107 -21.64 -14.60 -10.38
C ARG A 107 -20.52 -13.58 -10.30
N PRO A 108 -20.82 -12.30 -10.61
CA PRO A 108 -19.88 -11.21 -10.38
C PRO A 108 -19.53 -11.09 -8.89
N VAL A 109 -18.24 -10.93 -8.60
CA VAL A 109 -17.73 -10.72 -7.25
C VAL A 109 -16.73 -9.56 -7.28
N GLY A 110 -16.76 -8.70 -6.26
CA GLY A 110 -15.82 -7.59 -6.12
C GLY A 110 -14.43 -8.06 -5.65
N CYS A 111 -13.40 -7.31 -6.01
CA CYS A 111 -12.01 -7.62 -5.66
C CYS A 111 -11.76 -7.65 -4.14
N THR A 112 -12.51 -6.88 -3.36
CA THR A 112 -12.42 -6.85 -1.89
C THR A 112 -13.53 -7.64 -1.19
N PHE A 113 -14.37 -8.38 -1.95
CA PHE A 113 -15.44 -9.17 -1.35
C PHE A 113 -14.90 -10.34 -0.54
N ASP A 114 -15.47 -10.53 0.66
CA ASP A 114 -15.15 -11.62 1.57
C ASP A 114 -16.43 -12.25 2.14
N LYS A 115 -16.51 -13.59 2.18
CA LYS A 115 -17.68 -14.31 2.69
C LYS A 115 -17.91 -14.09 4.19
N LYS A 116 -16.84 -13.87 4.97
CA LYS A 116 -16.89 -13.74 6.43
C LYS A 116 -17.01 -12.28 6.88
N PHE A 117 -16.21 -11.41 6.27
CA PHE A 117 -16.09 -10.01 6.68
C PHE A 117 -16.82 -9.05 5.75
N PHE A 118 -17.42 -9.56 4.66
CA PHE A 118 -18.00 -8.83 3.53
C PHE A 118 -16.98 -8.01 2.75
N VAL A 119 -16.03 -7.38 3.42
CA VAL A 119 -14.96 -6.58 2.84
C VAL A 119 -13.65 -6.93 3.51
N SER A 120 -12.66 -7.37 2.72
CA SER A 120 -11.30 -7.66 3.21
C SER A 120 -10.27 -7.62 2.06
N PRO A 121 -8.97 -7.59 2.36
CA PRO A 121 -7.91 -7.74 1.37
C PRO A 121 -7.60 -9.22 1.01
N ASN A 122 -8.39 -10.20 1.46
CA ASN A 122 -8.07 -11.62 1.34
C ASN A 122 -7.87 -12.14 -0.08
N ASN A 123 -8.31 -11.40 -1.11
CA ASN A 123 -8.05 -11.74 -2.50
C ASN A 123 -6.65 -11.26 -2.98
N VAL A 124 -5.98 -10.41 -2.22
CA VAL A 124 -4.61 -10.00 -2.50
C VAL A 124 -3.65 -11.11 -2.07
N MET A 125 -2.88 -11.63 -3.02
CA MET A 125 -2.00 -12.79 -2.82
C MET A 125 -0.55 -12.39 -2.49
N ALA A 126 -0.24 -11.10 -2.50
CA ALA A 126 1.07 -10.55 -2.18
C ALA A 126 1.00 -9.64 -0.96
N SER A 127 2.10 -9.50 -0.23
CA SER A 127 2.20 -8.53 0.86
C SER A 127 2.26 -7.11 0.30
N THR A 128 1.63 -6.18 1.00
CA THR A 128 1.73 -4.75 0.72
C THR A 128 2.94 -4.14 1.41
N ILE A 129 3.36 -2.95 0.98
CA ILE A 129 4.40 -2.19 1.68
C ILE A 129 4.07 -2.00 3.17
N GLY A 130 2.77 -1.84 3.51
CA GLY A 130 2.30 -1.75 4.89
C GLY A 130 2.49 -3.06 5.65
N ASP A 131 2.21 -4.20 5.02
CA ASP A 131 2.42 -5.53 5.60
C ASP A 131 3.92 -5.77 5.86
N GLU A 132 4.78 -5.43 4.89
CA GLU A 132 6.25 -5.54 5.01
C GLU A 132 6.80 -4.63 6.13
N MET A 133 6.31 -3.40 6.25
CA MET A 133 6.68 -2.51 7.35
C MET A 133 6.30 -3.08 8.71
N LYS A 134 5.15 -3.74 8.81
CA LYS A 134 4.72 -4.46 10.02
C LYS A 134 5.67 -5.58 10.35
N MET A 135 6.04 -6.42 9.37
CA MET A 135 6.98 -7.53 9.57
C MET A 135 8.36 -7.02 9.96
N ALA A 136 8.91 -6.05 9.25
CA ALA A 136 10.22 -5.48 9.52
C ALA A 136 10.32 -4.80 10.90
N SER A 137 9.23 -4.27 11.42
CA SER A 137 9.17 -3.62 12.74
C SER A 137 8.73 -4.54 13.88
N ASN A 138 8.62 -5.86 13.67
CA ASN A 138 8.03 -6.80 14.62
C ASN A 138 6.65 -6.35 15.13
N GLY A 139 5.81 -5.83 14.24
CA GLY A 139 4.45 -5.39 14.52
C GLY A 139 4.32 -3.96 15.10
N ASN A 140 5.43 -3.26 15.36
CA ASN A 140 5.40 -1.93 15.98
C ASN A 140 4.98 -0.80 15.02
N ALA A 141 5.18 -0.96 13.71
CA ALA A 141 4.73 0.03 12.75
C ALA A 141 3.20 0.20 12.79
N LEU A 142 2.73 1.41 12.68
CA LEU A 142 1.31 1.72 12.53
C LEU A 142 1.00 1.98 11.06
N VAL A 143 0.04 1.23 10.52
CA VAL A 143 -0.37 1.29 9.13
C VAL A 143 -1.84 1.69 9.05
N PHE A 144 -2.12 2.77 8.33
CA PHE A 144 -3.47 3.25 8.09
C PHE A 144 -3.66 3.54 6.61
N SER A 145 -4.86 3.26 6.11
CA SER A 145 -5.28 3.60 4.75
C SER A 145 -6.59 4.38 4.78
N VAL A 146 -6.65 5.44 4.02
CA VAL A 146 -7.85 6.29 3.89
C VAL A 146 -8.06 6.61 2.41
N ALA A 147 -9.23 6.33 1.89
CA ALA A 147 -9.59 6.68 0.51
C ALA A 147 -11.08 7.04 0.40
N ALA A 148 -11.46 7.69 -0.68
CA ALA A 148 -12.87 7.89 -1.00
C ALA A 148 -13.55 6.58 -1.39
N ASN A 149 -12.85 5.72 -2.14
CA ASN A 149 -13.35 4.44 -2.65
C ASN A 149 -12.96 3.29 -1.72
N GLN A 150 -13.89 2.35 -1.49
CA GLN A 150 -13.69 1.17 -0.64
C GLN A 150 -12.52 0.29 -1.11
N ASP A 151 -12.52 -0.06 -2.40
CA ASP A 151 -11.52 -0.98 -2.94
C ASP A 151 -10.12 -0.36 -2.85
N ALA A 152 -9.99 0.93 -3.18
CA ALA A 152 -8.74 1.66 -3.03
C ALA A 152 -8.23 1.67 -1.59
N ALA A 153 -9.12 1.94 -0.61
CA ALA A 153 -8.74 1.95 0.81
C ALA A 153 -8.24 0.58 1.27
N VAL A 154 -8.98 -0.49 0.94
CA VAL A 154 -8.69 -1.86 1.39
C VAL A 154 -7.43 -2.41 0.72
N LEU A 155 -7.28 -2.21 -0.59
CA LEU A 155 -6.12 -2.70 -1.34
C LEU A 155 -4.83 -1.99 -0.90
N GLN A 156 -4.89 -0.68 -0.62
CA GLN A 156 -3.72 0.06 -0.10
C GLN A 156 -3.39 -0.32 1.36
N GLY A 157 -4.41 -0.62 2.16
CA GLY A 157 -4.20 -0.98 3.57
C GLY A 157 -3.55 -2.33 3.76
N GLY A 158 -3.84 -3.29 2.88
CA GLY A 158 -3.32 -4.65 2.99
C GLY A 158 -3.90 -5.44 4.16
N HIS A 159 -3.20 -6.49 4.56
CA HIS A 159 -3.68 -7.46 5.54
C HIS A 159 -3.42 -7.03 7.00
N ALA A 160 -2.32 -6.33 7.25
CA ALA A 160 -1.83 -6.03 8.59
C ALA A 160 -2.11 -4.60 9.06
N ALA A 161 -2.95 -3.85 8.34
CA ALA A 161 -3.27 -2.46 8.69
C ALA A 161 -3.93 -2.36 10.08
N ASN A 162 -3.61 -1.29 10.79
CA ASN A 162 -4.25 -0.93 12.06
C ASN A 162 -5.64 -0.33 11.85
N GLY A 163 -5.90 0.26 10.68
CA GLY A 163 -7.20 0.78 10.29
C GLY A 163 -7.25 1.14 8.83
N VAL A 164 -8.42 0.90 8.23
CA VAL A 164 -8.72 1.20 6.84
C VAL A 164 -10.08 1.87 6.79
N PHE A 165 -10.15 3.03 6.14
CA PHE A 165 -11.35 3.85 6.15
C PHE A 165 -11.69 4.36 4.75
N TRP A 166 -12.98 4.37 4.44
CA TRP A 166 -13.49 4.91 3.18
C TRP A 166 -14.84 5.60 3.37
N ILE A 167 -15.28 6.35 2.37
CA ILE A 167 -16.59 6.99 2.36
C ILE A 167 -17.56 6.07 1.62
N ASP A 168 -18.65 5.72 2.25
CA ASP A 168 -19.76 5.00 1.64
C ASP A 168 -20.60 5.96 0.80
N ASP A 169 -20.69 5.71 -0.50
CA ASP A 169 -21.36 6.60 -1.46
C ASP A 169 -22.86 6.76 -1.19
N ALA A 170 -23.50 5.72 -0.65
CA ALA A 170 -24.93 5.73 -0.41
C ALA A 170 -25.31 6.52 0.84
N THR A 171 -24.53 6.37 1.90
CA THR A 171 -24.79 6.98 3.20
C THR A 171 -23.99 8.25 3.47
N ARG A 172 -22.96 8.53 2.65
CA ARG A 172 -22.01 9.64 2.83
C ARG A 172 -21.30 9.61 4.18
N THR A 173 -21.21 8.44 4.79
CA THR A 173 -20.54 8.26 6.08
C THR A 173 -19.24 7.47 5.92
N TRP A 174 -18.33 7.68 6.85
CA TRP A 174 -17.12 6.88 6.92
C TRP A 174 -17.43 5.45 7.31
N LYS A 175 -16.77 4.50 6.69
CA LYS A 175 -16.86 3.06 6.93
C LYS A 175 -15.49 2.46 7.16
N THR A 176 -15.49 1.31 7.80
CA THR A 176 -14.35 0.41 7.93
C THR A 176 -14.86 -1.03 7.84
N SER A 177 -13.94 -2.00 7.76
CA SER A 177 -14.30 -3.43 7.76
C SER A 177 -14.08 -4.09 9.11
N ALA A 178 -14.94 -5.07 9.43
CA ALA A 178 -14.75 -5.96 10.57
C ALA A 178 -13.50 -6.89 10.43
N PHE A 179 -12.85 -6.92 9.30
CA PHE A 179 -11.57 -7.58 9.09
C PHE A 179 -10.45 -6.94 9.93
N TYR A 180 -10.44 -5.61 10.00
CA TYR A 180 -9.42 -4.85 10.73
C TYR A 180 -9.67 -4.83 12.23
N PRO A 181 -8.66 -4.49 13.06
CA PRO A 181 -8.78 -4.50 14.51
C PRO A 181 -9.97 -3.69 15.01
N ARG A 182 -10.63 -4.18 16.06
CA ARG A 182 -11.80 -3.53 16.66
C ARG A 182 -11.53 -2.09 17.13
N SER A 183 -10.28 -1.79 17.46
CA SER A 183 -9.84 -0.43 17.79
C SER A 183 -10.09 0.59 16.67
N ALA A 184 -9.95 0.18 15.39
CA ALA A 184 -10.27 1.04 14.26
C ALA A 184 -11.76 1.38 14.19
N GLN A 185 -12.64 0.41 14.45
CA GLN A 185 -14.08 0.62 14.49
C GLN A 185 -14.47 1.55 15.64
N THR A 186 -13.94 1.31 16.84
CA THR A 186 -14.19 2.15 18.01
C THR A 186 -13.73 3.59 17.79
N TRP A 187 -12.57 3.76 17.16
CA TRP A 187 -12.05 5.08 16.81
C TRP A 187 -12.99 5.79 15.82
N LEU A 188 -13.43 5.09 14.77
CA LEU A 188 -14.33 5.65 13.77
C LEU A 188 -15.67 6.07 14.37
N ASP A 189 -16.27 5.23 15.21
CA ASP A 189 -17.52 5.53 15.90
C ASP A 189 -17.37 6.77 16.78
N THR A 190 -16.22 6.94 17.41
CA THR A 190 -15.92 8.13 18.23
C THR A 190 -15.78 9.36 17.37
N TYR A 191 -15.03 9.25 16.26
CA TYR A 191 -14.81 10.33 15.32
C TYR A 191 -16.14 10.85 14.73
N GLN A 192 -17.02 9.96 14.28
CA GLN A 192 -18.32 10.31 13.71
C GLN A 192 -19.30 10.99 14.69
N ARG A 193 -19.08 10.83 16.01
CA ARG A 193 -19.87 11.50 17.04
C ARG A 193 -19.36 12.87 17.43
N MET A 194 -18.18 13.29 16.93
CA MET A 194 -17.63 14.61 17.24
C MET A 194 -18.46 15.71 16.57
N PRO A 195 -18.75 16.82 17.24
CA PRO A 195 -19.46 17.96 16.64
C PRO A 195 -18.68 18.53 15.46
N GLY A 196 -19.39 18.87 14.39
CA GLY A 196 -18.79 19.49 13.19
C GLY A 196 -18.34 18.50 12.12
N GLN A 197 -18.70 17.22 12.22
CA GLN A 197 -18.45 16.19 11.20
C GLN A 197 -19.66 15.98 10.25
N ASP A 198 -20.73 16.74 10.45
CA ASP A 198 -21.88 16.75 9.55
C ASP A 198 -21.54 17.58 8.29
N THR A 199 -21.15 16.88 7.22
CA THR A 199 -20.98 17.47 5.88
C THR A 199 -21.94 16.86 4.90
#